data_9a4999b352fec38022d8460baa7e1697
#
_entry.id   9a4999b352fec38022d8460baa7e1697
#
_cell.length_a   1.000
_cell.length_b   1.000
_cell.length_c   1.000
_cell.angle_alpha   90.00
_cell.angle_beta   90.00
_cell.angle_gamma   90.00
#
_symmetry.space_group_name_H-M   'P 1'
#
loop_
_entity.id
_entity.type
_entity.pdbx_description
1 polymer ?
#
loop_
_entity_poly.entity_id
_entity_poly.type
_entity_poly.pdbx_seq_one_letter_code
_entity_poly.pdbx_strand_id
1 'polypeptide(L)'
;MGAPKHETGGRPGRAVVWSWCLYDWANSAFTTLVVTFIYSAYFTAAFAEDPGRGTALWSRGIMVSALAIAALAPIAGALADRGGRRRYLILCSLLCVAATAALTFVRPDQPNAVVIALSVFVVANVAFELGLVFYNAFLASLAPPERIGRISGYGWGLGYFGGLGALAVALVVFVPETPLFGIPTGEGFNLRATNLLVAGWFLLFSIPAFLYLRDESGTGRGVDVGQAFRDLAATVRHLRRYRQVVRFLVARLLYNDGLVTIFAFGGIYAVGTFGFSFAELVTFGIVLNVGAGLGALAFGFVDDRIGGKATIGLSVAALSVATLVGALAPTRTWFWVSAILVGIFIGPNQSASRSLMARFVPAKHESEFFGFFAFSGKVTSFLGPALLGVLSDVYSQRIGVGSLLVFFVLGGLILWRVDEREGIAAAGRA
;
A
#
# COMPACT_ATOMS: atom_id res chain seq x y z
N MET A 1 -7.84 -20.12 43.58
CA MET A 1 -7.18 -20.17 42.25
C MET A 1 -7.08 -18.72 41.75
N GLY A 2 -5.86 -18.15 41.82
CA GLY A 2 -5.61 -16.75 41.56
C GLY A 2 -5.69 -16.40 40.08
N ALA A 3 -6.43 -15.33 39.79
CA ALA A 3 -6.42 -14.72 38.47
C ALA A 3 -4.99 -14.24 38.13
N PRO A 4 -4.50 -14.41 36.86
CA PRO A 4 -3.20 -13.94 36.49
C PRO A 4 -3.18 -12.41 36.55
N LYS A 5 -2.26 -11.85 37.34
CA LYS A 5 -1.96 -10.41 37.40
C LYS A 5 -1.60 -9.94 36.00
N HIS A 6 -2.32 -8.94 35.49
CA HIS A 6 -1.94 -8.17 34.33
C HIS A 6 -0.60 -7.48 34.63
N GLU A 7 0.48 -7.98 34.03
CA GLU A 7 1.73 -7.24 33.93
C GLU A 7 1.52 -6.12 32.90
N THR A 8 1.24 -4.95 33.37
CA THR A 8 1.27 -3.71 32.63
C THR A 8 2.75 -3.37 32.36
N GLY A 9 3.20 -3.48 31.10
CA GLY A 9 4.54 -3.05 30.69
C GLY A 9 5.44 -4.10 30.03
N GLY A 10 4.97 -5.30 29.75
CA GLY A 10 5.76 -6.32 29.04
C GLY A 10 5.89 -6.01 27.54
N ARG A 11 7.12 -6.15 26.99
CA ARG A 11 7.37 -6.08 25.54
C ARG A 11 6.43 -7.06 24.82
N PRO A 12 5.80 -6.66 23.69
CA PRO A 12 4.97 -7.58 22.93
C PRO A 12 5.80 -8.82 22.55
N GLY A 13 5.22 -9.99 22.72
CA GLY A 13 5.88 -11.26 22.44
C GLY A 13 6.28 -11.33 20.96
N ARG A 14 7.40 -12.01 20.67
CA ARG A 14 7.88 -12.19 19.28
C ARG A 14 6.80 -12.73 18.36
N ALA A 15 5.93 -13.61 18.83
CA ALA A 15 4.83 -14.17 18.06
C ALA A 15 3.85 -13.10 17.56
N VAL A 16 3.55 -12.08 18.38
CA VAL A 16 2.65 -10.98 18.01
C VAL A 16 3.26 -10.13 16.91
N VAL A 17 4.56 -9.78 17.03
CA VAL A 17 5.27 -9.00 16.00
C VAL A 17 5.33 -9.76 14.67
N TRP A 18 5.69 -11.05 14.70
CA TRP A 18 5.77 -11.85 13.48
C TRP A 18 4.41 -12.13 12.86
N SER A 19 3.34 -12.28 13.67
CA SER A 19 1.98 -12.40 13.15
C SER A 19 1.52 -11.13 12.43
N TRP A 20 1.91 -9.95 12.95
CA TRP A 20 1.69 -8.67 12.29
C TRP A 20 2.48 -8.57 10.98
N CYS A 21 3.76 -8.92 10.96
CA CYS A 21 4.55 -8.93 9.73
C CYS A 21 4.02 -9.93 8.68
N LEU A 22 3.52 -11.09 9.13
CA LEU A 22 2.93 -12.10 8.24
C LEU A 22 1.62 -11.63 7.59
N TYR A 23 0.94 -10.67 8.20
CA TYR A 23 -0.23 -10.04 7.57
C TYR A 23 0.16 -9.22 6.32
N ASP A 24 1.32 -8.55 6.29
CA ASP A 24 1.83 -7.88 5.08
C ASP A 24 2.17 -8.91 3.98
N TRP A 25 2.78 -10.05 4.34
CA TRP A 25 2.96 -11.17 3.42
C TRP A 25 1.64 -11.66 2.83
N ALA A 26 0.60 -11.78 3.67
CA ALA A 26 -0.71 -12.27 3.29
C ALA A 26 -1.42 -11.33 2.31
N ASN A 27 -1.51 -10.05 2.67
CA ASN A 27 -2.32 -9.07 1.96
C ASN A 27 -1.70 -8.61 0.63
N SER A 28 -0.37 -8.70 0.47
CA SER A 28 0.33 -8.26 -0.74
C SER A 28 0.00 -9.10 -1.98
N ALA A 29 -0.54 -10.30 -1.82
CA ALA A 29 -1.06 -11.08 -2.93
C ALA A 29 -2.18 -10.35 -3.68
N PHE A 30 -3.06 -9.63 -2.95
CA PHE A 30 -4.16 -8.88 -3.55
C PHE A 30 -3.65 -7.75 -4.46
N THR A 31 -2.77 -6.91 -3.97
CA THR A 31 -2.21 -5.81 -4.77
C THR A 31 -1.41 -6.31 -5.96
N THR A 32 -0.67 -7.40 -5.78
CA THR A 32 0.19 -7.96 -6.83
C THR A 32 -0.64 -8.63 -7.91
N LEU A 33 -1.50 -9.60 -7.58
CA LEU A 33 -2.19 -10.40 -8.58
C LEU A 33 -3.46 -9.74 -9.10
N VAL A 34 -4.27 -9.12 -8.22
CA VAL A 34 -5.57 -8.56 -8.62
C VAL A 34 -5.39 -7.15 -9.18
N VAL A 35 -4.72 -6.27 -8.42
CA VAL A 35 -4.65 -4.85 -8.80
C VAL A 35 -3.65 -4.61 -9.93
N THR A 36 -2.50 -5.33 -9.94
CA THR A 36 -1.37 -4.96 -10.80
C THR A 36 -1.16 -5.90 -11.99
N PHE A 37 -1.07 -7.23 -11.78
CA PHE A 37 -0.49 -8.09 -12.84
C PHE A 37 -1.48 -8.99 -13.56
N ILE A 38 -2.32 -9.76 -12.88
CA ILE A 38 -3.08 -10.84 -13.54
C ILE A 38 -4.53 -10.43 -13.83
N TYR A 39 -5.31 -10.13 -12.75
CA TYR A 39 -6.72 -9.86 -12.95
C TYR A 39 -6.96 -8.53 -13.68
N SER A 40 -6.17 -7.50 -13.42
CA SER A 40 -6.22 -6.23 -14.16
C SER A 40 -5.96 -6.43 -15.65
N ALA A 41 -4.92 -7.20 -16.02
CA ALA A 41 -4.62 -7.52 -17.41
C ALA A 41 -5.73 -8.36 -18.07
N TYR A 42 -6.24 -9.36 -17.36
CA TYR A 42 -7.38 -10.16 -17.82
C TYR A 42 -8.63 -9.29 -18.04
N PHE A 43 -8.95 -8.42 -17.06
CA PHE A 43 -10.10 -7.52 -17.17
C PHE A 43 -10.00 -6.62 -18.42
N THR A 44 -8.84 -5.99 -18.61
CA THR A 44 -8.64 -5.07 -19.74
C THR A 44 -8.73 -5.77 -21.11
N ALA A 45 -8.34 -7.03 -21.18
CA ALA A 45 -8.37 -7.81 -22.42
C ALA A 45 -9.73 -8.50 -22.68
N ALA A 46 -10.45 -8.92 -21.63
CA ALA A 46 -11.62 -9.79 -21.78
C ALA A 46 -12.97 -9.09 -21.59
N PHE A 47 -13.03 -7.96 -20.85
CA PHE A 47 -14.29 -7.27 -20.53
C PHE A 47 -14.59 -6.05 -21.42
N ALA A 48 -13.73 -5.73 -22.35
CA ALA A 48 -13.92 -4.60 -23.26
C ALA A 48 -13.65 -5.01 -24.72
N GLU A 49 -14.22 -4.26 -25.65
CA GLU A 49 -14.07 -4.48 -27.08
C GLU A 49 -12.63 -4.26 -27.57
N ASP A 50 -11.91 -3.37 -26.90
CA ASP A 50 -10.49 -3.07 -27.14
C ASP A 50 -9.74 -2.83 -25.82
N PRO A 51 -8.41 -3.10 -25.78
CA PRO A 51 -7.60 -2.93 -24.58
C PRO A 51 -7.56 -1.49 -24.06
N GLY A 52 -7.68 -0.48 -24.92
CA GLY A 52 -7.69 0.93 -24.51
C GLY A 52 -8.93 1.26 -23.69
N ARG A 53 -10.10 0.83 -24.16
CA ARG A 53 -11.37 0.95 -23.42
C ARG A 53 -11.34 0.16 -22.11
N GLY A 54 -10.78 -1.06 -22.14
CA GLY A 54 -10.59 -1.88 -20.94
C GLY A 54 -9.73 -1.17 -19.89
N THR A 55 -8.62 -0.59 -20.32
CA THR A 55 -7.73 0.20 -19.44
C THR A 55 -8.46 1.42 -18.86
N ALA A 56 -9.24 2.14 -19.66
CA ALA A 56 -10.03 3.28 -19.19
C ALA A 56 -11.08 2.87 -18.14
N LEU A 57 -11.76 1.74 -18.34
CA LEU A 57 -12.74 1.20 -17.39
C LEU A 57 -12.07 0.78 -16.07
N TRP A 58 -10.93 0.07 -16.15
CA TRP A 58 -10.16 -0.33 -14.97
C TRP A 58 -9.69 0.90 -14.17
N SER A 59 -9.16 1.91 -14.87
CA SER A 59 -8.73 3.17 -14.25
C SER A 59 -9.86 3.89 -13.53
N ARG A 60 -11.09 3.85 -14.07
CA ARG A 60 -12.28 4.38 -13.38
C ARG A 60 -12.58 3.62 -12.10
N GLY A 61 -12.46 2.28 -12.09
CA GLY A 61 -12.59 1.47 -10.88
C GLY A 61 -11.58 1.83 -9.81
N ILE A 62 -10.30 2.00 -10.19
CA ILE A 62 -9.24 2.47 -9.29
C ILE A 62 -9.58 3.87 -8.74
N MET A 63 -10.01 4.80 -9.59
CA MET A 63 -10.35 6.17 -9.20
C MET A 63 -11.53 6.20 -8.22
N VAL A 64 -12.60 5.46 -8.50
CA VAL A 64 -13.76 5.35 -7.60
C VAL A 64 -13.35 4.78 -6.24
N SER A 65 -12.51 3.72 -6.24
CA SER A 65 -11.95 3.16 -5.00
C SER A 65 -11.15 4.21 -4.24
N ALA A 66 -10.26 4.95 -4.91
CA ALA A 66 -9.40 5.95 -4.28
C ALA A 66 -10.22 7.06 -3.61
N LEU A 67 -11.26 7.56 -4.29
CA LEU A 67 -12.18 8.56 -3.74
C LEU A 67 -12.96 8.01 -2.54
N ALA A 68 -13.46 6.78 -2.63
CA ALA A 68 -14.15 6.13 -1.52
C ALA A 68 -13.22 5.93 -0.31
N ILE A 69 -11.98 5.47 -0.54
CA ILE A 69 -10.97 5.28 0.51
C ILE A 69 -10.63 6.63 1.15
N ALA A 70 -10.39 7.67 0.35
CA ALA A 70 -10.11 9.01 0.87
C ALA A 70 -11.24 9.53 1.78
N ALA A 71 -12.49 9.32 1.38
CA ALA A 71 -13.64 9.74 2.18
C ALA A 71 -13.84 8.89 3.45
N LEU A 72 -13.66 7.58 3.35
CA LEU A 72 -14.02 6.63 4.42
C LEU A 72 -12.89 6.39 5.43
N ALA A 73 -11.61 6.48 5.03
CA ALA A 73 -10.50 6.06 5.89
C ALA A 73 -10.40 6.85 7.21
N PRO A 74 -10.52 8.19 7.27
CA PRO A 74 -10.51 8.90 8.55
C PRO A 74 -11.70 8.54 9.45
N ILE A 75 -12.88 8.34 8.86
CA ILE A 75 -14.11 7.98 9.57
C ILE A 75 -13.97 6.56 10.15
N ALA A 76 -13.55 5.61 9.32
CA ALA A 76 -13.34 4.24 9.74
C ALA A 76 -12.27 4.12 10.83
N GLY A 77 -11.20 4.92 10.75
CA GLY A 77 -10.18 5.04 11.78
C GLY A 77 -10.75 5.50 13.12
N ALA A 78 -11.51 6.60 13.13
CA ALA A 78 -12.16 7.13 14.33
C ALA A 78 -13.16 6.13 14.96
N LEU A 79 -13.89 5.38 14.15
CA LEU A 79 -14.77 4.31 14.61
C LEU A 79 -13.99 3.14 15.25
N ALA A 80 -12.84 2.78 14.67
CA ALA A 80 -12.02 1.67 15.13
C ALA A 80 -11.33 1.97 16.48
N ASP A 81 -10.93 3.22 16.72
CA ASP A 81 -10.35 3.62 18.01
C ASP A 81 -11.35 3.48 19.18
N ARG A 82 -12.66 3.48 18.90
CA ARG A 82 -13.73 3.24 19.89
C ARG A 82 -14.19 1.80 19.96
N GLY A 83 -14.36 1.15 18.80
CA GLY A 83 -14.97 -0.17 18.67
C GLY A 83 -13.98 -1.35 18.68
N GLY A 84 -12.67 -1.06 18.75
CA GLY A 84 -11.61 -2.06 18.69
C GLY A 84 -11.14 -2.32 17.25
N ARG A 85 -9.88 -1.94 16.96
CA ARG A 85 -9.26 -2.01 15.63
C ARG A 85 -9.14 -3.44 15.09
N ARG A 86 -8.95 -4.45 15.98
CA ARG A 86 -8.88 -5.86 15.59
C ARG A 86 -10.16 -6.33 14.89
N ARG A 87 -11.33 -5.97 15.44
CA ARG A 87 -12.62 -6.35 14.86
C ARG A 87 -12.78 -5.80 13.44
N TYR A 88 -12.43 -4.53 13.23
CA TYR A 88 -12.52 -3.90 11.92
C TYR A 88 -11.47 -4.46 10.95
N LEU A 89 -10.24 -4.76 11.42
CA LEU A 89 -9.23 -5.46 10.63
C LEU A 89 -9.76 -6.79 10.09
N ILE A 90 -10.31 -7.63 10.96
CA ILE A 90 -10.87 -8.94 10.58
C ILE A 90 -12.02 -8.76 9.58
N LEU A 91 -12.97 -7.86 9.88
CA LEU A 91 -14.13 -7.62 9.02
C LEU A 91 -13.70 -7.16 7.61
N CYS A 92 -12.80 -6.19 7.50
CA CYS A 92 -12.32 -5.69 6.23
C CYS A 92 -11.52 -6.74 5.48
N SER A 93 -10.68 -7.54 6.17
CA SER A 93 -9.95 -8.64 5.55
C SER A 93 -10.88 -9.70 4.97
N LEU A 94 -11.88 -10.12 5.74
CA LEU A 94 -12.85 -11.11 5.28
C LEU A 94 -13.72 -10.59 4.13
N LEU A 95 -14.10 -9.32 4.15
CA LEU A 95 -14.82 -8.69 3.05
C LEU A 95 -13.96 -8.63 1.78
N CYS A 96 -12.69 -8.26 1.90
CA CYS A 96 -11.74 -8.27 0.78
C CYS A 96 -11.58 -9.70 0.22
N VAL A 97 -11.37 -10.69 1.08
CA VAL A 97 -11.24 -12.11 0.70
C VAL A 97 -12.49 -12.59 -0.04
N ALA A 98 -13.68 -12.34 0.51
CA ALA A 98 -14.94 -12.76 -0.10
C ALA A 98 -15.18 -12.07 -1.45
N ALA A 99 -14.98 -10.76 -1.54
CA ALA A 99 -15.13 -10.02 -2.78
C ALA A 99 -14.09 -10.47 -3.83
N THR A 100 -12.84 -10.71 -3.43
CA THR A 100 -11.80 -11.25 -4.33
C THR A 100 -12.19 -12.64 -4.85
N ALA A 101 -12.66 -13.54 -4.00
CA ALA A 101 -13.14 -14.85 -4.44
C ALA A 101 -14.33 -14.71 -5.40
N ALA A 102 -15.24 -13.77 -5.15
CA ALA A 102 -16.39 -13.52 -6.01
C ALA A 102 -16.00 -13.07 -7.43
N LEU A 103 -14.89 -12.36 -7.61
CA LEU A 103 -14.37 -11.97 -8.93
C LEU A 103 -14.12 -13.19 -9.86
N THR A 104 -13.82 -14.36 -9.29
CA THR A 104 -13.64 -15.59 -10.07
C THR A 104 -14.88 -15.98 -10.87
N PHE A 105 -16.07 -15.70 -10.32
CA PHE A 105 -17.34 -16.11 -10.89
C PHE A 105 -17.95 -15.08 -11.85
N VAL A 106 -17.35 -13.89 -11.95
CA VAL A 106 -17.80 -12.88 -12.93
C VAL A 106 -17.21 -13.21 -14.29
N ARG A 107 -18.08 -13.50 -15.26
CA ARG A 107 -17.70 -13.86 -16.63
C ARG A 107 -17.96 -12.71 -17.59
N PRO A 108 -17.11 -12.52 -18.63
CA PRO A 108 -17.27 -11.42 -19.59
C PRO A 108 -18.58 -11.47 -20.39
N ASP A 109 -19.12 -12.68 -20.62
CA ASP A 109 -20.35 -12.93 -21.38
C ASP A 109 -21.65 -12.63 -20.61
N GLN A 110 -21.58 -12.37 -19.31
CA GLN A 110 -22.75 -12.09 -18.49
C GLN A 110 -23.33 -10.69 -18.74
N PRO A 111 -24.65 -10.50 -18.62
CA PRO A 111 -25.24 -9.17 -18.63
C PRO A 111 -24.61 -8.26 -17.55
N ASN A 112 -24.24 -7.04 -17.92
CA ASN A 112 -23.61 -6.07 -17.04
C ASN A 112 -22.27 -6.52 -16.40
N ALA A 113 -21.57 -7.46 -17.03
CA ALA A 113 -20.31 -8.04 -16.52
C ALA A 113 -19.29 -6.99 -16.07
N VAL A 114 -19.08 -5.94 -16.85
CA VAL A 114 -18.17 -4.82 -16.54
C VAL A 114 -18.57 -4.12 -15.24
N VAL A 115 -19.85 -3.80 -15.08
CA VAL A 115 -20.34 -3.09 -13.88
C VAL A 115 -20.21 -3.98 -12.66
N ILE A 116 -20.55 -5.28 -12.78
CA ILE A 116 -20.42 -6.25 -11.69
C ILE A 116 -18.95 -6.41 -11.29
N ALA A 117 -18.06 -6.67 -12.26
CA ALA A 117 -16.63 -6.85 -12.00
C ALA A 117 -16.01 -5.61 -11.31
N LEU A 118 -16.28 -4.41 -11.83
CA LEU A 118 -15.77 -3.18 -11.24
C LEU A 118 -16.37 -2.90 -9.85
N SER A 119 -17.66 -3.16 -9.65
CA SER A 119 -18.30 -2.97 -8.34
C SER A 119 -17.70 -3.90 -7.28
N VAL A 120 -17.54 -5.18 -7.61
CA VAL A 120 -16.91 -6.17 -6.71
C VAL A 120 -15.45 -5.82 -6.45
N PHE A 121 -14.71 -5.41 -7.50
CA PHE A 121 -13.33 -4.93 -7.35
C PHE A 121 -13.24 -3.70 -6.43
N VAL A 122 -14.11 -2.70 -6.61
CA VAL A 122 -14.15 -1.50 -5.75
C VAL A 122 -14.40 -1.88 -4.29
N VAL A 123 -15.35 -2.79 -4.03
CA VAL A 123 -15.60 -3.28 -2.67
C VAL A 123 -14.36 -3.97 -2.10
N ALA A 124 -13.72 -4.87 -2.88
CA ALA A 124 -12.50 -5.55 -2.44
C ALA A 124 -11.38 -4.58 -2.12
N ASN A 125 -11.14 -3.60 -3.01
CA ASN A 125 -10.04 -2.64 -2.87
C ASN A 125 -10.27 -1.64 -1.74
N VAL A 126 -11.52 -1.17 -1.54
CA VAL A 126 -11.88 -0.32 -0.39
C VAL A 126 -11.72 -1.09 0.92
N ALA A 127 -12.20 -2.32 0.98
CA ALA A 127 -12.05 -3.17 2.17
C ALA A 127 -10.56 -3.45 2.47
N PHE A 128 -9.75 -3.75 1.45
CA PHE A 128 -8.31 -3.92 1.57
C PHE A 128 -7.62 -2.69 2.20
N GLU A 129 -7.85 -1.52 1.64
CA GLU A 129 -7.20 -0.29 2.08
C GLU A 129 -7.67 0.18 3.47
N LEU A 130 -8.96 0.01 3.79
CA LEU A 130 -9.46 0.24 5.15
C LEU A 130 -8.86 -0.77 6.14
N GLY A 131 -8.69 -2.02 5.75
CA GLY A 131 -7.97 -3.02 6.54
C GLY A 131 -6.55 -2.57 6.88
N LEU A 132 -5.83 -1.96 5.91
CA LEU A 132 -4.49 -1.41 6.13
C LEU A 132 -4.47 -0.24 7.13
N VAL A 133 -5.54 0.57 7.22
CA VAL A 133 -5.64 1.62 8.26
C VAL A 133 -5.52 1.00 9.65
N PHE A 134 -6.33 -0.04 9.92
CA PHE A 134 -6.34 -0.72 11.22
C PHE A 134 -5.06 -1.52 11.45
N TYR A 135 -4.57 -2.20 10.44
CA TYR A 135 -3.31 -2.94 10.48
C TYR A 135 -2.12 -2.04 10.85
N ASN A 136 -1.99 -0.92 10.16
CA ASN A 136 -0.90 0.02 10.40
C ASN A 136 -0.98 0.67 11.79
N ALA A 137 -2.20 0.90 12.31
CA ALA A 137 -2.41 1.46 13.64
C ALA A 137 -1.86 0.56 14.76
N PHE A 138 -1.80 -0.75 14.57
CA PHE A 138 -1.17 -1.66 15.54
C PHE A 138 0.33 -1.40 15.70
N LEU A 139 1.03 -0.91 14.67
CA LEU A 139 2.48 -0.68 14.75
C LEU A 139 2.87 0.20 15.92
N ALA A 140 2.07 1.22 16.20
CA ALA A 140 2.31 2.19 17.28
C ALA A 140 2.28 1.57 18.69
N SER A 141 1.57 0.45 18.88
CA SER A 141 1.49 -0.29 20.13
C SER A 141 2.37 -1.56 20.14
N LEU A 142 2.68 -2.12 18.97
CA LEU A 142 3.49 -3.33 18.86
C LEU A 142 4.99 -3.10 18.93
N ALA A 143 5.46 -1.89 18.60
CA ALA A 143 6.87 -1.60 18.49
C ALA A 143 7.32 -0.62 19.55
N PRO A 144 8.38 -0.93 20.33
CA PRO A 144 9.03 0.07 21.14
C PRO A 144 9.67 1.14 20.24
N PRO A 145 9.77 2.41 20.71
CA PRO A 145 10.25 3.54 19.88
C PRO A 145 11.57 3.27 19.16
N GLU A 146 12.49 2.50 19.79
CA GLU A 146 13.83 2.20 19.27
C GLU A 146 13.82 1.11 18.17
N ARG A 147 12.68 0.44 17.95
CA ARG A 147 12.57 -0.68 16.99
C ARG A 147 11.42 -0.55 16.02
N ILE A 148 10.76 0.58 16.02
CA ILE A 148 9.57 0.79 15.19
C ILE A 148 9.92 0.79 13.69
N GLY A 149 11.09 1.31 13.32
CA GLY A 149 11.61 1.32 11.97
C GLY A 149 11.86 -0.09 11.43
N ARG A 150 12.61 -0.93 12.17
CA ARG A 150 12.89 -2.31 11.73
C ARG A 150 11.64 -3.17 11.68
N ILE A 151 10.69 -3.02 12.60
CA ILE A 151 9.44 -3.78 12.58
C ILE A 151 8.60 -3.36 11.38
N SER A 152 8.50 -2.07 11.08
CA SER A 152 7.88 -1.58 9.85
C SER A 152 8.59 -2.11 8.60
N GLY A 153 9.93 -2.13 8.59
CA GLY A 153 10.74 -2.69 7.52
C GLY A 153 10.51 -4.18 7.31
N TYR A 154 10.39 -4.97 8.39
CA TYR A 154 10.07 -6.40 8.30
C TYR A 154 8.69 -6.63 7.67
N GLY A 155 7.65 -5.86 8.07
CA GLY A 155 6.33 -5.96 7.46
C GLY A 155 6.40 -5.70 5.96
N TRP A 156 6.91 -4.53 5.54
CA TRP A 156 7.02 -4.17 4.12
C TRP A 156 7.89 -5.14 3.32
N GLY A 157 9.05 -5.56 3.87
CA GLY A 157 9.94 -6.52 3.23
C GLY A 157 9.24 -7.86 3.00
N LEU A 158 8.59 -8.42 4.02
CA LEU A 158 7.79 -9.63 3.88
C LEU A 158 6.62 -9.45 2.91
N GLY A 159 5.98 -8.27 2.89
CA GLY A 159 4.92 -7.96 1.93
C GLY A 159 5.40 -8.09 0.49
N TYR A 160 6.51 -7.48 0.12
CA TYR A 160 7.07 -7.60 -1.23
C TYR A 160 7.36 -9.06 -1.60
N PHE A 161 7.97 -9.83 -0.70
CA PHE A 161 8.23 -11.25 -0.96
C PHE A 161 6.97 -12.10 -0.96
N GLY A 162 5.95 -11.75 -0.16
CA GLY A 162 4.63 -12.39 -0.17
C GLY A 162 3.90 -12.22 -1.49
N GLY A 163 3.91 -10.99 -2.04
CA GLY A 163 3.37 -10.71 -3.37
C GLY A 163 4.09 -11.48 -4.48
N LEU A 164 5.43 -11.49 -4.46
CA LEU A 164 6.23 -12.27 -5.41
C LEU A 164 6.00 -13.77 -5.27
N GLY A 165 5.87 -14.30 -4.04
CA GLY A 165 5.58 -15.70 -3.80
C GLY A 165 4.23 -16.12 -4.37
N ALA A 166 3.19 -15.33 -4.12
CA ALA A 166 1.86 -15.57 -4.68
C ALA A 166 1.87 -15.47 -6.21
N LEU A 167 2.60 -14.49 -6.78
CA LEU A 167 2.75 -14.34 -8.22
C LEU A 167 3.47 -15.54 -8.84
N ALA A 168 4.56 -16.02 -8.21
CA ALA A 168 5.27 -17.20 -8.69
C ALA A 168 4.36 -18.44 -8.72
N VAL A 169 3.56 -18.66 -7.66
CA VAL A 169 2.56 -19.74 -7.65
C VAL A 169 1.56 -19.57 -8.78
N ALA A 170 1.05 -18.36 -8.98
CA ALA A 170 0.09 -18.10 -10.06
C ALA A 170 0.67 -18.38 -11.45
N LEU A 171 1.92 -17.92 -11.70
CA LEU A 171 2.61 -18.11 -12.98
C LEU A 171 2.93 -19.58 -13.29
N VAL A 172 3.15 -20.39 -12.26
CA VAL A 172 3.45 -21.83 -12.46
C VAL A 172 2.18 -22.67 -12.55
N VAL A 173 1.16 -22.34 -11.74
CA VAL A 173 -0.01 -23.21 -11.57
C VAL A 173 -1.16 -22.84 -12.52
N PHE A 174 -1.42 -21.54 -12.71
CA PHE A 174 -2.65 -21.05 -13.34
C PHE A 174 -2.44 -20.46 -14.73
N VAL A 175 -1.33 -19.75 -14.96
CA VAL A 175 -1.11 -18.94 -16.17
C VAL A 175 -0.64 -19.75 -17.40
N PRO A 176 0.06 -20.90 -17.29
CA PRO A 176 0.49 -21.64 -18.48
C PRO A 176 -0.68 -22.02 -19.40
N GLU A 177 -0.40 -22.23 -20.69
CA GLU A 177 -1.40 -22.69 -21.68
C GLU A 177 -2.05 -24.02 -21.26
N THR A 178 -1.30 -24.87 -20.58
CA THR A 178 -1.77 -26.09 -19.91
C THR A 178 -1.56 -25.95 -18.41
N PRO A 179 -2.54 -25.36 -17.68
CA PRO A 179 -2.43 -25.15 -16.25
C PRO A 179 -2.29 -26.48 -15.50
N LEU A 180 -1.57 -26.43 -14.37
CA LEU A 180 -1.42 -27.62 -13.52
C LEU A 180 -2.79 -28.03 -12.94
N PHE A 181 -2.87 -29.29 -12.51
CA PHE A 181 -4.09 -29.87 -11.92
C PHE A 181 -5.33 -29.88 -12.82
N GLY A 182 -5.18 -29.71 -14.13
CA GLY A 182 -6.28 -29.74 -15.08
C GLY A 182 -7.26 -28.54 -14.95
N ILE A 183 -6.77 -27.39 -14.47
CA ILE A 183 -7.60 -26.18 -14.35
C ILE A 183 -8.07 -25.77 -15.76
N PRO A 184 -9.39 -25.61 -15.99
CA PRO A 184 -9.92 -25.23 -17.29
C PRO A 184 -9.42 -23.86 -17.74
N THR A 185 -9.16 -23.69 -19.06
CA THR A 185 -8.77 -22.42 -19.66
C THR A 185 -9.90 -21.69 -20.35
N GLY A 186 -11.06 -22.37 -20.54
CA GLY A 186 -12.23 -21.80 -21.23
C GLY A 186 -12.65 -20.46 -20.61
N GLU A 187 -12.89 -19.46 -21.47
CA GLU A 187 -13.27 -18.10 -21.09
C GLU A 187 -12.29 -17.42 -20.10
N GLY A 188 -11.02 -17.85 -20.08
CA GLY A 188 -10.01 -17.35 -19.18
C GLY A 188 -10.25 -17.74 -17.71
N PHE A 189 -10.91 -18.88 -17.46
CA PHE A 189 -11.19 -19.34 -16.09
C PHE A 189 -9.91 -19.53 -15.28
N ASN A 190 -8.82 -20.04 -15.87
CA ASN A 190 -7.53 -20.16 -15.21
C ASN A 190 -7.00 -18.82 -14.68
N LEU A 191 -7.17 -17.73 -15.44
CA LEU A 191 -6.76 -16.39 -15.00
C LEU A 191 -7.68 -15.85 -13.90
N ARG A 192 -9.00 -16.08 -14.01
CA ARG A 192 -9.97 -15.71 -12.95
C ARG A 192 -9.76 -16.54 -11.68
N ALA A 193 -9.39 -17.81 -11.80
CA ALA A 193 -9.13 -18.71 -10.67
C ALA A 193 -7.92 -18.26 -9.82
N THR A 194 -7.03 -17.40 -10.34
CA THR A 194 -5.99 -16.78 -9.50
C THR A 194 -6.58 -15.93 -8.38
N ASN A 195 -7.81 -15.44 -8.49
CA ASN A 195 -8.49 -14.73 -7.40
C ASN A 195 -8.79 -15.67 -6.22
N LEU A 196 -9.05 -16.98 -6.46
CA LEU A 196 -9.19 -17.97 -5.38
C LEU A 196 -7.85 -18.23 -4.69
N LEU A 197 -6.74 -18.26 -5.46
CA LEU A 197 -5.41 -18.32 -4.87
C LEU A 197 -5.18 -17.11 -3.95
N VAL A 198 -5.48 -15.89 -4.41
CA VAL A 198 -5.31 -14.67 -3.62
C VAL A 198 -6.18 -14.71 -2.37
N ALA A 199 -7.45 -15.07 -2.50
CA ALA A 199 -8.38 -15.19 -1.38
C ALA A 199 -7.91 -16.21 -0.33
N GLY A 200 -7.49 -17.40 -0.79
CA GLY A 200 -6.94 -18.45 0.09
C GLY A 200 -5.62 -18.04 0.75
N TRP A 201 -4.71 -17.43 -0.02
CA TRP A 201 -3.43 -16.91 0.48
C TRP A 201 -3.64 -15.85 1.56
N PHE A 202 -4.46 -14.84 1.25
CA PHE A 202 -4.74 -13.75 2.19
C PHE A 202 -5.39 -14.30 3.46
N LEU A 203 -6.41 -15.15 3.34
CA LEU A 203 -7.08 -15.72 4.50
C LEU A 203 -6.11 -16.56 5.36
N LEU A 204 -5.40 -17.51 4.75
CA LEU A 204 -4.53 -18.44 5.46
C LEU A 204 -3.42 -17.74 6.25
N PHE A 205 -2.70 -16.84 5.60
CA PHE A 205 -1.56 -16.14 6.22
C PHE A 205 -1.99 -14.99 7.14
N SER A 206 -3.27 -14.56 7.11
CA SER A 206 -3.82 -13.59 8.06
C SER A 206 -4.28 -14.21 9.37
N ILE A 207 -4.51 -15.52 9.44
CA ILE A 207 -5.00 -16.21 10.65
C ILE A 207 -4.13 -15.88 11.87
N PRO A 208 -2.79 -15.93 11.83
CA PRO A 208 -1.98 -15.58 13.00
C PRO A 208 -2.22 -14.14 13.49
N ALA A 209 -2.37 -13.17 12.58
CA ALA A 209 -2.68 -11.80 12.95
C ALA A 209 -4.05 -11.71 13.63
N PHE A 210 -5.06 -12.42 13.14
CA PHE A 210 -6.39 -12.47 13.75
C PHE A 210 -6.39 -13.11 15.14
N LEU A 211 -5.50 -14.03 15.42
CA LEU A 211 -5.41 -14.71 16.70
C LEU A 211 -4.58 -13.94 17.74
N TYR A 212 -3.46 -13.37 17.33
CA TYR A 212 -2.46 -12.79 18.23
C TYR A 212 -2.59 -11.29 18.42
N LEU A 213 -3.08 -10.52 17.41
CA LEU A 213 -3.31 -9.10 17.59
C LEU A 213 -4.49 -8.86 18.54
N ARG A 214 -4.29 -8.01 19.53
CA ARG A 214 -5.31 -7.67 20.53
C ARG A 214 -5.35 -6.16 20.70
N ASP A 215 -6.53 -5.64 20.99
CA ASP A 215 -6.68 -4.24 21.38
C ASP A 215 -6.22 -4.08 22.84
N GLU A 216 -5.41 -3.05 23.10
CA GLU A 216 -4.84 -2.79 24.46
C GLU A 216 -5.84 -2.24 25.46
N SER A 217 -6.99 -1.78 25.03
CA SER A 217 -8.01 -1.20 25.91
C SER A 217 -9.37 -1.78 25.60
N GLY A 218 -9.95 -2.44 26.58
CA GLY A 218 -11.32 -2.92 26.56
C GLY A 218 -12.33 -1.77 26.43
N THR A 219 -12.45 -1.20 25.28
CA THR A 219 -13.56 -0.31 24.92
C THR A 219 -14.71 -1.14 24.38
N GLY A 220 -15.22 -2.05 25.20
CA GLY A 220 -16.51 -2.70 24.97
C GLY A 220 -17.70 -1.75 25.13
N ARG A 221 -17.49 -0.45 24.99
CA ARG A 221 -18.55 0.56 24.88
C ARG A 221 -19.08 0.51 23.46
N GLY A 222 -20.38 0.38 23.32
CA GLY A 222 -21.05 0.35 22.02
C GLY A 222 -20.56 1.47 21.09
N VAL A 223 -20.47 1.18 19.78
CA VAL A 223 -19.99 2.13 18.78
C VAL A 223 -20.99 3.29 18.68
N ASP A 224 -20.67 4.40 19.32
CA ASP A 224 -21.40 5.65 19.11
C ASP A 224 -20.82 6.38 17.88
N VAL A 225 -21.48 6.21 16.75
CA VAL A 225 -21.12 6.82 15.47
C VAL A 225 -21.13 8.35 15.58
N GLY A 226 -22.13 8.93 16.27
CA GLY A 226 -22.22 10.37 16.45
C GLY A 226 -21.04 10.95 17.22
N GLN A 227 -20.55 10.20 18.21
CA GLN A 227 -19.37 10.61 18.96
C GLN A 227 -18.09 10.44 18.15
N ALA A 228 -17.95 9.40 17.33
CA ALA A 228 -16.79 9.25 16.44
C ALA A 228 -16.68 10.44 15.47
N PHE A 229 -17.78 10.91 14.90
CA PHE A 229 -17.79 12.14 14.08
C PHE A 229 -17.44 13.41 14.88
N ARG A 230 -17.90 13.52 16.14
CA ARG A 230 -17.53 14.64 17.00
C ARG A 230 -16.03 14.64 17.33
N ASP A 231 -15.45 13.48 17.60
CA ASP A 231 -14.01 13.35 17.86
C ASP A 231 -13.19 13.69 16.63
N LEU A 232 -13.56 13.15 15.47
CA LEU A 232 -12.92 13.49 14.19
C LEU A 232 -13.00 15.02 13.91
N ALA A 233 -14.16 15.63 14.14
CA ALA A 233 -14.31 17.07 13.99
C ALA A 233 -13.46 17.84 15.01
N ALA A 234 -13.31 17.34 16.24
CA ALA A 234 -12.43 17.92 17.24
C ALA A 234 -10.95 17.82 16.83
N THR A 235 -10.50 16.67 16.33
CA THR A 235 -9.14 16.48 15.80
C THR A 235 -8.85 17.47 14.67
N VAL A 236 -9.78 17.62 13.72
CA VAL A 236 -9.67 18.59 12.61
C VAL A 236 -9.60 20.04 13.13
N ARG A 237 -10.42 20.41 14.12
CA ARG A 237 -10.37 21.74 14.74
C ARG A 237 -9.05 22.02 15.47
N HIS A 238 -8.43 20.96 16.06
CA HIS A 238 -7.19 21.07 16.80
C HIS A 238 -5.94 20.71 15.99
N LEU A 239 -6.01 20.71 14.65
CA LEU A 239 -4.87 20.40 13.76
C LEU A 239 -3.62 21.23 14.05
N ARG A 240 -3.76 22.44 14.61
CA ARG A 240 -2.61 23.27 15.04
C ARG A 240 -1.73 22.58 16.10
N ARG A 241 -2.33 21.75 16.96
CA ARG A 241 -1.59 20.95 17.96
C ARG A 241 -0.74 19.88 17.28
N TYR A 242 -1.19 19.34 16.14
CA TYR A 242 -0.55 18.28 15.38
C TYR A 242 0.13 18.81 14.12
N ARG A 243 0.65 20.04 14.18
CA ARG A 243 1.21 20.72 12.99
C ARG A 243 2.30 19.92 12.29
N GLN A 244 3.09 19.12 13.03
CA GLN A 244 4.15 18.29 12.45
C GLN A 244 3.56 17.09 11.69
N VAL A 245 2.48 16.48 12.20
CA VAL A 245 1.73 15.45 11.50
C VAL A 245 1.16 16.02 10.19
N VAL A 246 0.51 17.18 10.25
CA VAL A 246 -0.08 17.82 9.05
C VAL A 246 1.01 18.11 8.01
N ARG A 247 2.14 18.68 8.41
CA ARG A 247 3.28 18.93 7.51
C ARG A 247 3.79 17.63 6.88
N PHE A 248 3.92 16.58 7.69
CA PHE A 248 4.33 15.28 7.20
C PHE A 248 3.32 14.70 6.20
N LEU A 249 2.01 14.75 6.51
CA LEU A 249 0.97 14.25 5.60
C LEU A 249 0.92 15.03 4.28
N VAL A 250 1.14 16.35 4.31
CA VAL A 250 1.25 17.17 3.09
C VAL A 250 2.51 16.84 2.29
N ALA A 251 3.65 16.64 2.95
CA ALA A 251 4.87 16.17 2.29
C ALA A 251 4.65 14.81 1.63
N ARG A 252 4.02 13.89 2.39
CA ARG A 252 3.70 12.53 1.93
C ARG A 252 2.75 12.52 0.74
N LEU A 253 1.72 13.36 0.76
CA LEU A 253 0.78 13.51 -0.34
C LEU A 253 1.54 13.75 -1.66
N LEU A 254 2.55 14.59 -1.66
CA LEU A 254 3.35 14.88 -2.85
C LEU A 254 4.31 13.72 -3.19
N TYR A 255 5.25 13.37 -2.32
CA TYR A 255 6.25 12.37 -2.71
C TYR A 255 5.64 10.98 -2.95
N ASN A 256 4.53 10.65 -2.29
CA ASN A 256 3.82 9.40 -2.55
C ASN A 256 3.14 9.37 -3.91
N ASP A 257 2.66 10.52 -4.40
CA ASP A 257 2.07 10.63 -5.75
C ASP A 257 3.14 10.37 -6.82
N GLY A 258 4.33 10.96 -6.67
CA GLY A 258 5.48 10.64 -7.51
C GLY A 258 5.87 9.16 -7.45
N LEU A 259 5.90 8.58 -6.24
CA LEU A 259 6.29 7.19 -6.00
C LEU A 259 5.30 6.18 -6.61
N VAL A 260 4.00 6.39 -6.43
CA VAL A 260 2.95 5.54 -7.03
C VAL A 260 3.00 5.64 -8.55
N THR A 261 3.21 6.85 -9.09
CA THR A 261 3.28 7.08 -10.53
C THR A 261 4.50 6.41 -11.16
N ILE A 262 5.68 6.56 -10.57
CA ILE A 262 6.90 5.94 -11.13
C ILE A 262 6.80 4.41 -11.12
N PHE A 263 6.16 3.84 -10.12
CA PHE A 263 5.93 2.40 -10.03
C PHE A 263 4.92 1.92 -11.07
N ALA A 264 3.79 2.64 -11.24
CA ALA A 264 2.74 2.28 -12.19
C ALA A 264 3.17 2.47 -13.66
N PHE A 265 3.92 3.52 -13.96
CA PHE A 265 4.26 3.89 -15.34
C PHE A 265 5.68 3.49 -15.75
N GLY A 266 6.52 3.01 -14.84
CA GLY A 266 7.89 2.59 -15.14
C GLY A 266 7.97 1.49 -16.20
N GLY A 267 7.05 0.53 -16.19
CA GLY A 267 6.94 -0.51 -17.20
C GLY A 267 6.53 0.04 -18.58
N ILE A 268 5.55 0.94 -18.62
CA ILE A 268 5.11 1.60 -19.86
C ILE A 268 6.25 2.39 -20.46
N TYR A 269 7.01 3.10 -19.66
CA TYR A 269 8.18 3.85 -20.08
C TYR A 269 9.31 2.94 -20.60
N ALA A 270 9.53 1.78 -19.92
CA ALA A 270 10.50 0.77 -20.35
C ALA A 270 10.18 0.22 -21.76
N VAL A 271 8.92 -0.10 -22.02
CA VAL A 271 8.48 -0.59 -23.34
C VAL A 271 8.50 0.54 -24.37
N GLY A 272 7.87 1.68 -24.06
CA GLY A 272 7.67 2.75 -25.04
C GLY A 272 8.95 3.48 -25.44
N THR A 273 9.87 3.71 -24.50
CA THR A 273 11.11 4.47 -24.78
C THR A 273 12.31 3.57 -25.07
N PHE A 274 12.41 2.41 -24.42
CA PHE A 274 13.59 1.53 -24.54
C PHE A 274 13.31 0.23 -25.28
N GLY A 275 12.04 -0.03 -25.68
CA GLY A 275 11.65 -1.20 -26.46
C GLY A 275 11.87 -2.51 -25.68
N PHE A 276 11.53 -2.55 -24.38
CA PHE A 276 11.63 -3.78 -23.59
C PHE A 276 10.66 -4.83 -24.14
N SER A 277 11.14 -6.06 -24.25
CA SER A 277 10.32 -7.23 -24.51
C SER A 277 9.47 -7.57 -23.27
N PHE A 278 8.48 -8.43 -23.45
CA PHE A 278 7.66 -8.92 -22.32
C PHE A 278 8.49 -9.62 -21.25
N ALA A 279 9.49 -10.42 -21.64
CA ALA A 279 10.39 -11.10 -20.69
C ALA A 279 11.26 -10.11 -19.90
N GLU A 280 11.76 -9.05 -20.56
CA GLU A 280 12.48 -7.97 -19.89
C GLU A 280 11.58 -7.19 -18.94
N LEU A 281 10.31 -6.96 -19.29
CA LEU A 281 9.34 -6.29 -18.44
C LEU A 281 9.02 -7.09 -17.18
N VAL A 282 8.86 -8.41 -17.31
CA VAL A 282 8.68 -9.31 -16.14
C VAL A 282 9.91 -9.27 -15.23
N THR A 283 11.10 -9.36 -15.82
CA THR A 283 12.36 -9.25 -15.08
C THR A 283 12.48 -7.92 -14.36
N PHE A 284 12.13 -6.82 -15.02
CA PHE A 284 12.08 -5.47 -14.45
C PHE A 284 11.16 -5.43 -13.22
N GLY A 285 9.95 -5.96 -13.32
CA GLY A 285 9.02 -6.01 -12.19
C GLY A 285 9.56 -6.84 -11.01
N ILE A 286 10.20 -7.97 -11.28
CA ILE A 286 10.82 -8.81 -10.23
C ILE A 286 11.97 -8.05 -9.55
N VAL A 287 12.87 -7.45 -10.32
CA VAL A 287 14.02 -6.69 -9.79
C VAL A 287 13.56 -5.53 -8.91
N LEU A 288 12.53 -4.78 -9.35
CA LEU A 288 11.95 -3.70 -8.54
C LEU A 288 11.41 -4.21 -7.21
N ASN A 289 10.63 -5.29 -7.22
CA ASN A 289 10.01 -5.83 -6.00
C ASN A 289 11.04 -6.47 -5.04
N VAL A 290 12.04 -7.18 -5.57
CA VAL A 290 13.14 -7.72 -4.76
C VAL A 290 13.95 -6.59 -4.14
N GLY A 291 14.30 -5.56 -4.94
CA GLY A 291 14.99 -4.37 -4.45
C GLY A 291 14.21 -3.67 -3.34
N ALA A 292 12.89 -3.51 -3.51
CA ALA A 292 12.02 -2.88 -2.53
C ALA A 292 11.92 -3.69 -1.22
N GLY A 293 11.82 -5.01 -1.33
CA GLY A 293 11.81 -5.90 -0.17
C GLY A 293 13.11 -5.84 0.62
N LEU A 294 14.24 -6.01 -0.06
CA LEU A 294 15.58 -5.92 0.56
C LEU A 294 15.86 -4.52 1.11
N GLY A 295 15.49 -3.48 0.37
CA GLY A 295 15.61 -2.09 0.81
C GLY A 295 14.80 -1.83 2.08
N ALA A 296 13.53 -2.24 2.15
CA ALA A 296 12.70 -2.10 3.34
C ALA A 296 13.31 -2.80 4.56
N LEU A 297 13.82 -4.03 4.39
CA LEU A 297 14.47 -4.78 5.46
C LEU A 297 15.73 -4.06 5.97
N ALA A 298 16.62 -3.66 5.07
CA ALA A 298 17.89 -3.02 5.41
C ALA A 298 17.68 -1.64 6.06
N PHE A 299 16.84 -0.81 5.46
CA PHE A 299 16.60 0.55 5.91
C PHE A 299 15.72 0.65 7.17
N GLY A 300 15.03 -0.42 7.55
CA GLY A 300 14.39 -0.50 8.87
C GLY A 300 15.39 -0.32 10.02
N PHE A 301 16.61 -0.83 9.88
CA PHE A 301 17.71 -0.60 10.85
C PHE A 301 18.29 0.81 10.76
N VAL A 302 18.31 1.39 9.57
CA VAL A 302 18.73 2.80 9.37
C VAL A 302 17.72 3.74 10.04
N ASP A 303 16.41 3.50 9.83
CA ASP A 303 15.32 4.26 10.45
C ASP A 303 15.41 4.25 11.99
N ASP A 304 15.72 3.11 12.60
CA ASP A 304 15.91 3.02 14.06
C ASP A 304 17.11 3.85 14.57
N ARG A 305 18.11 4.13 13.71
CA ARG A 305 19.32 4.85 14.08
C ARG A 305 19.24 6.36 13.83
N ILE A 306 18.75 6.75 12.65
CA ILE A 306 18.75 8.16 12.20
C ILE A 306 17.36 8.81 12.24
N GLY A 307 16.30 8.04 12.56
CA GLY A 307 14.92 8.49 12.59
C GLY A 307 14.18 8.36 11.26
N GLY A 308 12.84 8.35 11.36
CA GLY A 308 11.97 8.16 10.22
C GLY A 308 12.04 9.30 9.20
N LYS A 309 12.06 10.56 9.67
CA LYS A 309 12.20 11.73 8.81
C LYS A 309 13.47 11.68 7.94
N ALA A 310 14.61 11.38 8.56
CA ALA A 310 15.89 11.35 7.85
C ALA A 310 15.92 10.20 6.82
N THR A 311 15.37 9.03 7.17
CA THR A 311 15.26 7.88 6.26
C THR A 311 14.34 8.17 5.07
N ILE A 312 13.18 8.83 5.29
CA ILE A 312 12.30 9.28 4.20
C ILE A 312 13.04 10.30 3.33
N GLY A 313 13.72 11.28 3.94
CA GLY A 313 14.48 12.29 3.20
C GLY A 313 15.55 11.70 2.30
N LEU A 314 16.32 10.73 2.82
CA LEU A 314 17.31 9.99 2.04
C LEU A 314 16.67 9.22 0.87
N SER A 315 15.55 8.53 1.12
CA SER A 315 14.85 7.81 0.07
C SER A 315 14.24 8.72 -0.99
N VAL A 316 13.65 9.86 -0.62
CA VAL A 316 13.13 10.87 -1.55
C VAL A 316 14.25 11.47 -2.40
N ALA A 317 15.40 11.77 -1.81
CA ALA A 317 16.57 12.25 -2.55
C ALA A 317 17.08 11.21 -3.56
N ALA A 318 17.21 9.95 -3.14
CA ALA A 318 17.61 8.85 -4.02
C ALA A 318 16.59 8.60 -5.15
N LEU A 319 15.30 8.65 -4.86
CA LEU A 319 14.22 8.54 -5.86
C LEU A 319 14.24 9.72 -6.84
N SER A 320 14.55 10.93 -6.36
CA SER A 320 14.74 12.10 -7.25
C SER A 320 15.91 11.88 -8.22
N VAL A 321 17.04 11.40 -7.70
CA VAL A 321 18.22 11.06 -8.54
C VAL A 321 17.86 9.94 -9.52
N ALA A 322 17.19 8.88 -9.06
CA ALA A 322 16.76 7.78 -9.91
C ALA A 322 15.84 8.26 -11.03
N THR A 323 14.87 9.13 -10.72
CA THR A 323 13.95 9.72 -11.71
C THR A 323 14.71 10.56 -12.73
N LEU A 324 15.66 11.37 -12.30
CA LEU A 324 16.50 12.18 -13.19
C LEU A 324 17.34 11.29 -14.10
N VAL A 325 18.01 10.27 -13.55
CA VAL A 325 18.78 9.29 -14.31
C VAL A 325 17.90 8.58 -15.34
N GLY A 326 16.69 8.14 -14.95
CA GLY A 326 15.75 7.48 -15.84
C GLY A 326 15.24 8.38 -16.97
N ALA A 327 14.89 9.63 -16.67
CA ALA A 327 14.44 10.61 -17.67
C ALA A 327 15.54 10.97 -18.68
N LEU A 328 16.80 11.08 -18.23
CA LEU A 328 17.95 11.41 -19.05
C LEU A 328 18.69 10.19 -19.63
N ALA A 329 18.27 8.97 -19.30
CA ALA A 329 18.95 7.74 -19.68
C ALA A 329 19.17 7.65 -21.21
N PRO A 330 20.42 7.64 -21.70
CA PRO A 330 20.69 7.53 -23.14
C PRO A 330 20.56 6.09 -23.64
N THR A 331 20.71 5.10 -22.77
CA THR A 331 20.69 3.67 -23.10
C THR A 331 19.87 2.87 -22.10
N ARG A 332 19.53 1.62 -22.48
CA ARG A 332 18.87 0.65 -21.60
C ARG A 332 19.64 0.42 -20.29
N THR A 333 20.97 0.43 -20.34
CA THR A 333 21.82 0.24 -19.15
C THR A 333 21.60 1.33 -18.11
N TRP A 334 21.56 2.58 -18.52
CA TRP A 334 21.27 3.71 -17.62
C TRP A 334 19.85 3.66 -17.06
N PHE A 335 18.89 3.20 -17.86
CA PHE A 335 17.54 2.97 -17.38
C PHE A 335 17.50 1.85 -16.32
N TRP A 336 18.27 0.75 -16.50
CA TRP A 336 18.39 -0.28 -15.47
C TRP A 336 19.01 0.24 -14.16
N VAL A 337 20.02 1.14 -14.24
CA VAL A 337 20.57 1.81 -13.05
C VAL A 337 19.47 2.59 -12.32
N SER A 338 18.67 3.37 -13.06
CA SER A 338 17.52 4.08 -12.49
C SER A 338 16.53 3.11 -11.83
N ALA A 339 16.17 2.04 -12.53
CA ALA A 339 15.22 1.03 -12.03
C ALA A 339 15.69 0.35 -10.73
N ILE A 340 16.96 -0.01 -10.66
CA ILE A 340 17.54 -0.63 -9.45
C ILE A 340 17.50 0.38 -8.28
N LEU A 341 17.83 1.65 -8.52
CA LEU A 341 17.73 2.69 -7.50
C LEU A 341 16.29 2.89 -7.03
N VAL A 342 15.32 2.97 -7.96
CA VAL A 342 13.89 3.03 -7.60
C VAL A 342 13.53 1.81 -6.76
N GLY A 343 13.88 0.60 -7.19
CA GLY A 343 13.62 -0.63 -6.44
C GLY A 343 14.15 -0.53 -5.01
N ILE A 344 15.43 -0.22 -4.83
CA ILE A 344 16.07 -0.18 -3.51
C ILE A 344 15.41 0.84 -2.57
N PHE A 345 14.98 2.00 -3.07
CA PHE A 345 14.53 3.12 -2.21
C PHE A 345 13.02 3.26 -2.07
N ILE A 346 12.20 2.57 -2.87
CA ILE A 346 10.74 2.60 -2.72
C ILE A 346 10.28 1.93 -1.42
N GLY A 347 10.83 0.76 -1.09
CA GLY A 347 10.52 0.05 0.15
C GLY A 347 10.87 0.84 1.42
N PRO A 348 12.10 1.38 1.54
CA PRO A 348 12.48 2.30 2.62
C PRO A 348 11.56 3.50 2.77
N ASN A 349 11.17 4.15 1.66
CA ASN A 349 10.26 5.28 1.71
C ASN A 349 8.92 4.91 2.35
N GLN A 350 8.34 3.79 1.94
CA GLN A 350 7.05 3.33 2.45
C GLN A 350 7.15 2.87 3.91
N SER A 351 8.18 2.10 4.26
CA SER A 351 8.35 1.60 5.63
C SER A 351 8.66 2.71 6.63
N ALA A 352 9.52 3.67 6.27
CA ALA A 352 9.85 4.82 7.10
C ALA A 352 8.69 5.81 7.22
N SER A 353 7.89 5.99 6.15
CA SER A 353 6.65 6.80 6.23
C SER A 353 5.66 6.21 7.23
N ARG A 354 5.49 4.88 7.24
CA ARG A 354 4.64 4.19 8.21
C ARG A 354 5.20 4.28 9.63
N SER A 355 6.51 4.11 9.80
CA SER A 355 7.17 4.20 11.11
C SER A 355 7.12 5.61 11.70
N LEU A 356 7.35 6.65 10.89
CA LEU A 356 7.26 8.04 11.32
C LEU A 356 5.83 8.39 11.75
N MET A 357 4.83 7.94 10.97
CA MET A 357 3.43 8.11 11.36
C MET A 357 3.14 7.44 12.70
N ALA A 358 3.60 6.21 12.90
CA ALA A 358 3.40 5.48 14.16
C ALA A 358 4.06 6.16 15.38
N ARG A 359 5.17 6.90 15.17
CA ARG A 359 5.80 7.74 16.21
C ARG A 359 5.00 9.00 16.50
N PHE A 360 4.26 9.53 15.53
CA PHE A 360 3.52 10.79 15.62
C PHE A 360 2.09 10.65 16.13
N VAL A 361 1.55 9.43 16.16
CA VAL A 361 0.15 9.22 16.58
C VAL A 361 -0.01 9.21 18.09
N PRO A 362 -0.95 10.01 18.66
CA PRO A 362 -1.28 9.93 20.07
C PRO A 362 -1.90 8.57 20.41
N ALA A 363 -1.58 8.06 21.62
CA ALA A 363 -2.31 6.91 22.16
C ALA A 363 -3.83 7.23 22.20
N LYS A 364 -4.67 6.28 21.85
CA LYS A 364 -6.14 6.38 21.72
C LYS A 364 -6.69 6.96 20.41
N HIS A 365 -5.84 7.47 19.51
CA HIS A 365 -6.24 8.01 18.20
C HIS A 365 -5.43 7.36 17.06
N GLU A 366 -4.88 6.17 17.29
CA GLU A 366 -3.95 5.56 16.34
C GLU A 366 -4.63 5.24 15.01
N SER A 367 -5.83 4.67 15.02
CA SER A 367 -6.54 4.33 13.78
C SER A 367 -7.06 5.56 13.05
N GLU A 368 -7.53 6.59 13.78
CA GLU A 368 -7.97 7.87 13.19
C GLU A 368 -6.82 8.53 12.42
N PHE A 369 -5.63 8.62 13.02
CA PHE A 369 -4.47 9.22 12.40
C PHE A 369 -3.94 8.38 11.23
N PHE A 370 -3.98 7.06 11.29
CA PHE A 370 -3.70 6.20 10.14
C PHE A 370 -4.78 6.30 9.04
N GLY A 371 -6.01 6.68 9.39
CA GLY A 371 -7.03 7.08 8.44
C GLY A 371 -6.62 8.33 7.65
N PHE A 372 -6.09 9.37 8.31
CA PHE A 372 -5.52 10.54 7.63
C PHE A 372 -4.27 10.19 6.81
N PHE A 373 -3.47 9.23 7.28
CA PHE A 373 -2.33 8.72 6.51
C PHE A 373 -2.79 8.04 5.20
N ALA A 374 -3.82 7.21 5.24
CA ALA A 374 -4.42 6.61 4.05
C ALA A 374 -5.02 7.68 3.12
N PHE A 375 -5.78 8.64 3.68
CA PHE A 375 -6.30 9.80 2.94
C PHE A 375 -5.21 10.53 2.16
N SER A 376 -4.08 10.87 2.83
CA SER A 376 -2.97 11.59 2.19
C SER A 376 -2.31 10.81 1.03
N GLY A 377 -2.46 9.49 1.02
CA GLY A 377 -1.93 8.64 -0.05
C GLY A 377 -2.87 8.43 -1.23
N LYS A 378 -4.14 8.86 -1.10
CA LYS A 378 -5.17 8.59 -2.12
C LYS A 378 -5.80 9.84 -2.73
N VAL A 379 -5.89 10.93 -1.96
CA VAL A 379 -6.64 12.13 -2.38
C VAL A 379 -6.06 12.80 -3.62
N THR A 380 -4.76 12.68 -3.86
CA THR A 380 -4.06 13.26 -5.01
C THR A 380 -3.46 12.22 -5.95
N SER A 381 -3.66 10.94 -5.73
CA SER A 381 -3.01 9.85 -6.48
C SER A 381 -3.26 9.85 -8.00
N PHE A 382 -4.08 10.77 -8.48
CA PHE A 382 -4.33 11.01 -9.90
C PHE A 382 -3.45 12.13 -10.51
N LEU A 383 -2.83 13.00 -9.70
CA LEU A 383 -2.08 14.17 -10.20
C LEU A 383 -0.79 13.75 -10.91
N GLY A 384 -0.04 12.82 -10.33
CA GLY A 384 1.19 12.30 -10.94
C GLY A 384 0.93 11.64 -12.30
N PRO A 385 0.01 10.66 -12.39
CA PRO A 385 -0.41 10.07 -13.66
C PRO A 385 -0.92 11.09 -14.67
N ALA A 386 -1.72 12.07 -14.27
CA ALA A 386 -2.26 13.09 -15.14
C ALA A 386 -1.13 13.99 -15.71
N LEU A 387 -0.22 14.47 -14.86
CA LEU A 387 0.90 15.30 -15.28
C LEU A 387 1.85 14.53 -16.22
N LEU A 388 2.21 13.29 -15.83
CA LEU A 388 3.03 12.42 -16.66
C LEU A 388 2.38 12.18 -18.03
N GLY A 389 1.08 11.84 -18.05
CA GLY A 389 0.34 11.55 -19.28
C GLY A 389 0.30 12.74 -20.23
N VAL A 390 -0.13 13.92 -19.74
CA VAL A 390 -0.20 15.14 -20.54
C VAL A 390 1.16 15.52 -21.12
N LEU A 391 2.21 15.50 -20.29
CA LEU A 391 3.55 15.88 -20.76
C LEU A 391 4.17 14.82 -21.68
N SER A 392 3.81 13.55 -21.52
CA SER A 392 4.23 12.50 -22.45
C SER A 392 3.59 12.64 -23.82
N ASP A 393 2.32 13.03 -23.86
CA ASP A 393 1.57 13.25 -25.10
C ASP A 393 2.04 14.51 -25.84
N VAL A 394 2.17 15.63 -25.13
CA VAL A 394 2.54 16.93 -25.73
C VAL A 394 4.02 16.99 -26.14
N TYR A 395 4.92 16.35 -25.39
CA TYR A 395 6.36 16.44 -25.62
C TYR A 395 7.01 15.07 -25.83
N SER A 396 7.21 14.30 -24.75
CA SER A 396 7.80 12.97 -24.80
C SER A 396 7.65 12.24 -23.46
N GLN A 397 7.72 10.89 -23.49
CA GLN A 397 7.73 10.09 -22.26
C GLN A 397 8.86 10.46 -21.30
N ARG A 398 10.02 10.91 -21.82
CA ARG A 398 11.16 11.37 -21.00
C ARG A 398 10.81 12.61 -20.18
N ILE A 399 10.14 13.59 -20.79
CA ILE A 399 9.67 14.80 -20.10
C ILE A 399 8.55 14.44 -19.11
N GLY A 400 7.64 13.55 -19.52
CA GLY A 400 6.60 13.03 -18.61
C GLY A 400 7.17 12.39 -17.35
N VAL A 401 8.15 11.49 -17.47
CA VAL A 401 8.83 10.88 -16.31
C VAL A 401 9.63 11.93 -15.54
N GLY A 402 10.34 12.83 -16.22
CA GLY A 402 11.10 13.92 -15.59
C GLY A 402 10.22 14.85 -14.73
N SER A 403 8.94 15.02 -15.08
CA SER A 403 8.01 15.86 -14.33
C SER A 403 7.72 15.34 -12.90
N LEU A 404 7.93 14.04 -12.67
CA LEU A 404 7.76 13.44 -11.33
C LEU A 404 8.76 13.99 -10.31
N LEU A 405 9.88 14.59 -10.77
CA LEU A 405 10.82 15.31 -9.91
C LEU A 405 10.13 16.42 -9.10
N VAL A 406 9.12 17.08 -9.66
CA VAL A 406 8.36 18.13 -8.97
C VAL A 406 7.74 17.59 -7.68
N PHE A 407 7.15 16.40 -7.73
CA PHE A 407 6.52 15.76 -6.58
C PHE A 407 7.55 15.37 -5.51
N PHE A 408 8.69 14.80 -5.91
CA PHE A 408 9.74 14.43 -4.97
C PHE A 408 10.43 15.66 -4.36
N VAL A 409 10.75 16.67 -5.16
CA VAL A 409 11.42 17.89 -4.68
C VAL A 409 10.50 18.67 -3.75
N LEU A 410 9.25 18.95 -4.15
CA LEU A 410 8.31 19.67 -3.29
C LEU A 410 7.98 18.89 -2.02
N GLY A 411 7.74 17.58 -2.14
CA GLY A 411 7.52 16.70 -0.98
C GLY A 411 8.72 16.70 -0.04
N GLY A 412 9.94 16.62 -0.57
CA GLY A 412 11.19 16.68 0.18
C GLY A 412 11.40 18.02 0.89
N LEU A 413 11.12 19.14 0.22
CA LEU A 413 11.23 20.49 0.80
C LEU A 413 10.24 20.70 1.97
N ILE A 414 9.02 20.17 1.85
CA ILE A 414 8.05 20.24 2.94
C ILE A 414 8.47 19.30 4.07
N LEU A 415 8.95 18.09 3.76
CA LEU A 415 9.44 17.14 4.74
C LEU A 415 10.62 17.71 5.55
N TRP A 416 11.49 18.48 4.92
CA TRP A 416 12.61 19.13 5.62
C TRP A 416 12.14 20.05 6.76
N ARG A 417 10.96 20.70 6.60
CA ARG A 417 10.35 21.56 7.64
C ARG A 417 9.65 20.79 8.75
N VAL A 418 9.54 19.48 8.65
CA VAL A 418 8.99 18.65 9.73
C VAL A 418 10.01 18.54 10.85
N ASP A 419 9.59 18.78 12.09
CA ASP A 419 10.38 18.51 13.29
C ASP A 419 9.90 17.18 13.91
N GLU A 420 10.76 16.15 13.81
CA GLU A 420 10.41 14.81 14.29
C GLU A 420 10.31 14.78 15.81
N ARG A 421 11.17 15.49 16.52
CA ARG A 421 11.16 15.53 17.99
C ARG A 421 9.91 16.22 18.53
N GLU A 422 9.54 17.36 17.94
CA GLU A 422 8.32 18.06 18.29
C GLU A 422 7.07 17.19 18.00
N GLY A 423 7.05 16.48 16.88
CA GLY A 423 5.95 15.58 16.52
C GLY A 423 5.77 14.44 17.52
N ILE A 424 6.86 13.79 17.94
CA ILE A 424 6.87 12.73 18.95
C ILE A 424 6.41 13.27 20.31
N ALA A 425 6.92 14.44 20.73
CA ALA A 425 6.52 15.07 21.98
C ALA A 425 5.03 15.44 22.01
N ALA A 426 4.50 15.97 20.89
CA ALA A 426 3.08 16.30 20.77
C ALA A 426 2.17 15.06 20.85
N ALA A 427 2.68 13.89 20.46
CA ALA A 427 1.98 12.61 20.60
C ALA A 427 2.00 12.04 22.03
N GLY A 428 2.80 12.62 22.93
CA GLY A 428 3.01 12.09 24.28
C GLY A 428 3.81 10.77 24.30
N ARG A 429 4.71 10.59 23.32
CA ARG A 429 5.58 9.41 23.14
C ARG A 429 7.07 9.72 23.31
N ALA A 430 7.38 10.91 23.88
CA ALA A 430 8.74 11.35 24.18
C ALA A 430 9.31 10.64 25.42
#